data_939f807fae44ed8b70994abd4b078de8
#
_entry.id   939f807fae44ed8b70994abd4b078de8
#
_cell.length_a   1.000
_cell.length_b   1.000
_cell.length_c   1.000
_cell.angle_alpha   90.00
_cell.angle_beta   90.00
_cell.angle_gamma   90.00
#
_symmetry.space_group_name_H-M   'P 1'
#
loop_
_entity.id
_entity.type
_entity.pdbx_description
1 polymer ?
#
loop_
_entity_poly.entity_id
_entity_poly.type
_entity_poly.pdbx_seq_one_letter_code
_entity_poly.pdbx_strand_id
1 'polypeptide(L)'
;MAVSQYFNNYGALNEQRVIEDLIIESIKIMGFDAYYLPNDNDGARDLLYGEDPLRTFTSAFPLEFYLSDHLDYQGQQEIFSKFGLEIKDVVNVICSKNSFAQRVPQNTFNRPREGDLIYVPFLNGTGELYEITFTEQAKDFHMLGRRQPYFYELRMEKFKYSQEVIASGVADIDDVVYESAYQLHLNLGHVTGLYAINEIVFQSPDSTYANATSLGTVQTWIPSSNTLSISNVAGEFINGQSIIGQTSGAYGPLIEFDPLKDPAYREQYDNEYIANSAMSVIDFSETNPFGNI
;
A
#
# COMPACT_ATOMS: atom_id res chain seq x y z
N MET A 1 -8.17 31.56 38.39
CA MET A 1 -8.48 32.81 37.69
C MET A 1 -9.22 32.41 36.41
N ALA A 2 -10.39 32.96 36.16
CA ALA A 2 -11.04 32.76 34.87
C ALA A 2 -10.25 33.55 33.80
N VAL A 3 -9.89 32.92 32.71
CA VAL A 3 -9.09 33.53 31.65
C VAL A 3 -9.79 34.75 31.05
N SER A 4 -11.11 34.70 30.95
CA SER A 4 -11.98 35.84 30.65
C SER A 4 -13.36 35.61 31.21
N GLN A 5 -13.99 36.68 31.75
CA GLN A 5 -15.37 36.61 32.25
C GLN A 5 -16.39 36.56 31.09
N TYR A 6 -16.03 37.06 29.92
CA TYR A 6 -16.92 37.20 28.77
C TYR A 6 -16.67 36.15 27.67
N PHE A 7 -15.48 35.57 27.64
CA PHE A 7 -15.07 34.57 26.63
C PHE A 7 -14.49 33.36 27.36
N ASN A 8 -15.36 32.49 27.85
CA ASN A 8 -14.95 31.22 28.45
C ASN A 8 -15.17 30.08 27.49
N ASN A 9 -14.37 30.03 26.43
CA ASN A 9 -14.45 29.02 25.40
C ASN A 9 -14.17 27.60 25.94
N TYR A 10 -13.39 27.48 27.00
CA TYR A 10 -13.09 26.19 27.64
C TYR A 10 -14.33 25.51 28.24
N GLY A 11 -15.28 26.30 28.82
CA GLY A 11 -16.50 25.80 29.46
C GLY A 11 -17.71 25.73 28.53
N ALA A 12 -17.70 26.45 27.40
CA ALA A 12 -18.83 26.63 26.51
C ALA A 12 -18.83 25.55 25.41
N LEU A 13 -19.30 24.35 25.72
CA LEU A 13 -19.34 23.22 24.77
C LEU A 13 -20.11 23.53 23.47
N ASN A 14 -21.14 24.37 23.54
CA ASN A 14 -21.91 24.75 22.36
C ASN A 14 -21.12 25.65 21.40
N GLU A 15 -20.30 26.55 21.94
CA GLU A 15 -19.43 27.40 21.14
C GLU A 15 -18.31 26.54 20.45
N GLN A 16 -17.77 25.57 21.17
CA GLN A 16 -16.80 24.65 20.63
C GLN A 16 -17.37 23.81 19.48
N ARG A 17 -18.63 23.37 19.60
CA ARG A 17 -19.33 22.67 18.51
C ARG A 17 -19.50 23.54 17.26
N VAL A 18 -19.85 24.81 17.44
CA VAL A 18 -19.96 25.73 16.31
C VAL A 18 -18.62 25.89 15.58
N ILE A 19 -17.52 25.95 16.30
CA ILE A 19 -16.17 26.00 15.70
C ILE A 19 -15.86 24.70 14.98
N GLU A 20 -16.16 23.55 15.59
CA GLU A 20 -15.99 22.25 14.94
C GLU A 20 -16.80 22.15 13.65
N ASP A 21 -18.06 22.57 13.66
CA ASP A 21 -18.95 22.55 12.49
C ASP A 21 -18.45 23.47 11.38
N LEU A 22 -17.92 24.65 11.71
CA LEU A 22 -17.31 25.57 10.75
C LEU A 22 -16.05 24.97 10.09
N ILE A 23 -15.23 24.26 10.87
CA ILE A 23 -14.05 23.56 10.35
C ILE A 23 -14.48 22.45 9.39
N ILE A 24 -15.49 21.65 9.76
CA ILE A 24 -16.02 20.60 8.90
C ILE A 24 -16.55 21.18 7.59
N GLU A 25 -17.29 22.26 7.69
CA GLU A 25 -17.86 22.94 6.52
C GLU A 25 -16.75 23.49 5.59
N SER A 26 -15.72 24.09 6.16
CA SER A 26 -14.58 24.59 5.39
C SER A 26 -13.83 23.46 4.68
N ILE A 27 -13.63 22.33 5.36
CA ILE A 27 -13.00 21.14 4.75
C ILE A 27 -13.87 20.59 3.62
N LYS A 28 -15.19 20.51 3.80
CA LYS A 28 -16.11 20.03 2.77
C LYS A 28 -16.20 20.95 1.54
N ILE A 29 -16.05 22.26 1.73
CA ILE A 29 -16.08 23.22 0.62
C ILE A 29 -14.80 23.22 -0.20
N MET A 30 -13.66 23.08 0.46
CA MET A 30 -12.33 23.22 -0.15
C MET A 30 -11.58 21.90 -0.32
N GLY A 31 -12.07 20.83 0.28
CA GLY A 31 -11.42 19.54 0.33
C GLY A 31 -11.88 18.60 -0.77
N PHE A 32 -11.51 17.35 -0.61
CA PHE A 32 -11.82 16.23 -1.49
C PHE A 32 -12.22 15.00 -0.67
N ASP A 33 -12.94 14.10 -1.32
CA ASP A 33 -13.26 12.81 -0.74
C ASP A 33 -12.14 11.82 -1.01
N ALA A 34 -11.73 11.11 0.04
CA ALA A 34 -10.75 10.04 -0.02
C ALA A 34 -11.15 8.89 0.90
N TYR A 35 -10.47 7.77 0.81
CA TYR A 35 -10.74 6.63 1.65
C TYR A 35 -9.61 6.43 2.66
N TYR A 36 -9.98 6.30 3.92
CA TYR A 36 -9.08 5.94 5.00
C TYR A 36 -9.14 4.43 5.22
N LEU A 37 -7.99 3.78 5.16
CA LEU A 37 -7.82 2.35 5.36
C LEU A 37 -7.00 2.12 6.64
N PRO A 38 -7.65 1.71 7.73
CA PRO A 38 -6.93 1.36 8.94
C PRO A 38 -6.18 0.05 8.79
N ASN A 39 -5.01 -0.03 9.38
CA ASN A 39 -4.29 -1.29 9.53
C ASN A 39 -4.99 -2.16 10.57
N ASP A 40 -5.45 -3.32 10.16
CA ASP A 40 -6.04 -4.33 11.03
C ASP A 40 -4.91 -5.10 11.74
N ASN A 41 -4.44 -4.53 12.86
CA ASN A 41 -3.40 -5.15 13.68
C ASN A 41 -3.93 -6.41 14.38
N ASP A 42 -3.85 -7.55 13.74
CA ASP A 42 -4.27 -8.83 14.30
C ASP A 42 -3.20 -9.51 15.19
N GLY A 43 -2.37 -8.71 15.84
CA GLY A 43 -1.58 -9.15 16.98
C GLY A 43 -0.25 -9.87 16.69
N ALA A 44 0.18 -9.94 15.45
CA ALA A 44 1.45 -10.56 15.07
C ALA A 44 2.64 -9.57 15.04
N ARG A 45 2.54 -8.46 15.80
CA ARG A 45 3.60 -7.46 15.83
C ARG A 45 4.91 -8.06 16.37
N ASP A 46 6.00 -7.91 15.62
CA ASP A 46 7.32 -8.28 16.10
C ASP A 46 7.68 -7.40 17.32
N LEU A 47 7.84 -8.04 18.47
CA LEU A 47 8.15 -7.34 19.73
C LEU A 47 9.55 -6.72 19.74
N LEU A 48 10.46 -7.18 18.88
CA LEU A 48 11.83 -6.70 18.83
C LEU A 48 11.96 -5.46 17.94
N TYR A 49 11.38 -5.51 16.74
CA TYR A 49 11.46 -4.42 15.77
C TYR A 49 10.24 -3.50 15.80
N GLY A 50 9.15 -3.91 16.42
CA GLY A 50 7.90 -3.16 16.48
C GLY A 50 7.16 -3.07 15.15
N GLU A 51 7.59 -3.82 14.15
CA GLU A 51 7.00 -3.89 12.82
C GLU A 51 5.98 -5.02 12.76
N ASP A 52 4.97 -4.83 11.93
CA ASP A 52 4.02 -5.87 11.57
C ASP A 52 4.37 -6.36 10.15
N PRO A 53 4.98 -7.55 10.01
CA PRO A 53 5.39 -8.07 8.72
C PRO A 53 4.21 -8.46 7.81
N LEU A 54 3.01 -8.60 8.38
CA LEU A 54 1.80 -9.01 7.67
C LEU A 54 0.69 -7.96 7.89
N ARG A 55 0.93 -6.73 7.45
CA ARG A 55 -0.10 -5.70 7.50
C ARG A 55 -1.29 -6.10 6.63
N THR A 56 -2.49 -5.97 7.20
CA THR A 56 -3.74 -6.24 6.50
C THR A 56 -4.65 -5.04 6.56
N PHE A 57 -5.30 -4.74 5.43
CA PHE A 57 -6.24 -3.63 5.31
C PHE A 57 -7.54 -4.19 4.71
N THR A 58 -8.52 -4.47 5.57
CA THR A 58 -9.77 -5.13 5.17
C THR A 58 -10.95 -4.18 5.08
N SER A 59 -10.77 -2.93 5.45
CA SER A 59 -11.85 -1.94 5.48
C SER A 59 -11.40 -0.59 4.96
N ALA A 60 -12.31 0.12 4.27
CA ALA A 60 -12.10 1.47 3.79
C ALA A 60 -13.26 2.37 4.23
N PHE A 61 -12.94 3.53 4.80
CA PHE A 61 -13.91 4.51 5.28
C PHE A 61 -13.81 5.80 4.49
N PRO A 62 -14.89 6.25 3.84
CA PRO A 62 -14.88 7.52 3.12
C PRO A 62 -14.81 8.69 4.09
N LEU A 63 -13.84 9.55 3.90
CA LEU A 63 -13.59 10.74 4.71
C LEU A 63 -13.29 11.95 3.82
N GLU A 64 -13.63 13.14 4.33
CA GLU A 64 -13.25 14.39 3.68
C GLU A 64 -11.89 14.87 4.18
N PHE A 65 -11.01 15.16 3.24
CA PHE A 65 -9.68 15.70 3.51
C PHE A 65 -9.48 17.04 2.81
N TYR A 66 -8.70 17.89 3.43
CA TYR A 66 -8.21 19.13 2.84
C TYR A 66 -6.70 19.04 2.65
N LEU A 67 -6.23 19.36 1.46
CA LEU A 67 -4.81 19.38 1.13
C LEU A 67 -4.19 20.66 1.70
N SER A 68 -3.36 20.50 2.74
CA SER A 68 -2.76 21.62 3.46
C SER A 68 -1.55 22.20 2.75
N ASP A 69 -0.73 21.34 2.18
CA ASP A 69 0.51 21.75 1.54
C ASP A 69 0.85 20.87 0.34
N HIS A 70 1.21 21.53 -0.74
CA HIS A 70 1.65 20.95 -2.00
C HIS A 70 3.16 21.11 -2.22
N LEU A 71 3.89 21.58 -1.21
CA LEU A 71 5.28 21.99 -1.38
C LEU A 71 6.20 20.85 -1.81
N ASP A 72 5.88 19.64 -1.45
CA ASP A 72 6.73 18.48 -1.77
C ASP A 72 6.46 17.88 -3.17
N TYR A 73 5.33 18.24 -3.79
CA TYR A 73 5.05 17.86 -5.18
C TYR A 73 5.95 18.61 -6.20
N GLN A 74 6.78 19.52 -5.74
CA GLN A 74 7.72 20.23 -6.62
C GLN A 74 8.93 19.38 -7.03
N GLY A 75 9.01 18.12 -6.62
CA GLY A 75 10.06 17.20 -7.05
C GLY A 75 11.49 17.63 -6.72
N GLN A 76 11.65 18.61 -5.84
CA GLN A 76 12.92 19.29 -5.60
C GLN A 76 13.48 19.16 -4.19
N GLN A 77 12.83 18.49 -3.28
CA GLN A 77 13.49 18.12 -2.02
C GLN A 77 14.33 16.86 -2.23
N GLU A 78 15.41 17.04 -2.98
CA GLU A 78 16.51 16.09 -3.00
C GLU A 78 17.14 16.05 -1.62
N ILE A 79 16.76 15.05 -0.83
CA ILE A 79 17.46 14.78 0.40
C ILE A 79 18.70 13.97 0.04
N PHE A 80 19.84 14.63 -0.04
CA PHE A 80 21.13 13.96 -0.11
C PHE A 80 21.36 13.22 1.21
N SER A 81 20.98 11.96 1.22
CA SER A 81 21.37 11.07 2.33
C SER A 81 22.84 10.68 2.19
N LYS A 82 23.48 10.26 3.27
CA LYS A 82 24.86 9.72 3.24
C LYS A 82 25.00 8.49 2.32
N PHE A 83 23.89 7.91 1.88
CA PHE A 83 23.83 6.64 1.14
C PHE A 83 23.22 6.78 -0.27
N GLY A 84 22.88 7.96 -0.72
CA GLY A 84 22.31 8.19 -2.05
C GLY A 84 21.23 9.25 -2.09
N LEU A 85 20.64 9.43 -3.27
CA LEU A 85 19.50 10.30 -3.51
C LEU A 85 18.21 9.55 -3.18
N GLU A 86 17.44 10.03 -2.24
CA GLU A 86 16.10 9.52 -1.95
C GLU A 86 15.06 10.60 -2.25
N ILE A 87 14.21 10.34 -3.23
CA ILE A 87 13.06 11.20 -3.56
C ILE A 87 11.85 10.65 -2.81
N LYS A 88 11.25 11.47 -1.95
CA LYS A 88 10.03 11.12 -1.21
C LYS A 88 8.89 12.02 -1.63
N ASP A 89 7.81 11.42 -2.10
CA ASP A 89 6.56 12.12 -2.36
C ASP A 89 5.81 12.27 -1.04
N VAL A 90 5.86 13.47 -0.46
CA VAL A 90 5.21 13.78 0.82
C VAL A 90 4.03 14.69 0.56
N VAL A 91 2.90 14.37 1.18
CA VAL A 91 1.66 15.13 1.10
C VAL A 91 1.13 15.40 2.50
N ASN A 92 0.73 16.64 2.78
CA ASN A 92 0.13 17.01 4.04
C ASN A 92 -1.37 17.27 3.86
N VAL A 93 -2.19 16.55 4.63
CA VAL A 93 -3.65 16.69 4.59
C VAL A 93 -4.22 16.96 5.97
N ILE A 94 -5.36 17.63 5.99
CA ILE A 94 -6.11 17.93 7.19
C ILE A 94 -7.44 17.18 7.17
N CYS A 95 -7.77 16.52 8.29
CA CYS A 95 -9.03 15.83 8.50
C CYS A 95 -9.72 16.34 9.75
N SER A 96 -11.03 16.54 9.72
CA SER A 96 -11.79 16.92 10.90
C SER A 96 -11.88 15.77 11.89
N LYS A 97 -11.64 16.06 13.17
CA LYS A 97 -11.79 15.09 14.27
C LYS A 97 -13.22 14.55 14.36
N ASN A 98 -14.21 15.41 14.21
CA ASN A 98 -15.61 15.00 14.32
C ASN A 98 -16.06 14.16 13.14
N SER A 99 -15.64 14.48 11.89
CA SER A 99 -15.89 13.63 10.73
C SER A 99 -15.26 12.26 10.89
N PHE A 100 -14.03 12.20 11.35
CA PHE A 100 -13.35 10.95 11.65
C PHE A 100 -14.13 10.12 12.70
N ALA A 101 -14.54 10.77 13.81
CA ALA A 101 -15.28 10.10 14.87
C ALA A 101 -16.67 9.59 14.45
N GLN A 102 -17.29 10.22 13.45
CA GLN A 102 -18.60 9.80 12.95
C GLN A 102 -18.52 8.65 11.95
N ARG A 103 -17.47 8.60 11.14
CA ARG A 103 -17.38 7.66 10.01
C ARG A 103 -16.53 6.44 10.31
N VAL A 104 -15.53 6.57 11.18
CA VAL A 104 -14.64 5.48 11.55
C VAL A 104 -15.10 4.88 12.89
N PRO A 105 -15.15 3.54 13.05
CA PRO A 105 -15.57 2.90 14.29
C PRO A 105 -14.68 3.29 15.47
N GLN A 106 -15.22 4.04 16.42
CA GLN A 106 -14.48 4.59 17.57
C GLN A 106 -14.05 3.53 18.58
N ASN A 107 -14.66 2.36 18.56
CA ASN A 107 -14.30 1.26 19.45
C ASN A 107 -12.90 0.70 19.17
N THR A 108 -12.46 0.83 17.94
CA THR A 108 -11.18 0.29 17.47
C THR A 108 -10.20 1.42 17.13
N PHE A 109 -10.68 2.52 16.54
CA PHE A 109 -9.86 3.59 15.99
C PHE A 109 -10.27 4.96 16.57
N ASN A 110 -9.56 5.44 17.58
CA ASN A 110 -9.85 6.74 18.20
C ASN A 110 -9.28 7.93 17.42
N ARG A 111 -8.26 7.71 16.63
CA ARG A 111 -7.56 8.72 15.84
C ARG A 111 -6.91 8.07 14.62
N PRO A 112 -6.57 8.83 13.58
CA PRO A 112 -5.69 8.33 12.52
C PRO A 112 -4.35 7.91 13.14
N ARG A 113 -3.84 6.75 12.74
CA ARG A 113 -2.59 6.20 13.27
C ARG A 113 -1.50 6.25 12.21
N GLU A 114 -0.28 6.33 12.67
CA GLU A 114 0.89 6.13 11.84
C GLU A 114 0.89 4.68 11.31
N GLY A 115 1.12 4.51 10.00
CA GLY A 115 1.04 3.21 9.31
C GLY A 115 -0.33 2.87 8.73
N ASP A 116 -1.37 3.69 8.93
CA ASP A 116 -2.62 3.57 8.21
C ASP A 116 -2.50 4.17 6.80
N LEU A 117 -3.35 3.73 5.87
CA LEU A 117 -3.32 4.20 4.49
C LEU A 117 -4.44 5.17 4.18
N ILE A 118 -4.20 6.06 3.21
CA ILE A 118 -5.20 6.93 2.61
C ILE A 118 -5.12 6.79 1.10
N TYR A 119 -6.25 6.45 0.48
CA TYR A 119 -6.40 6.42 -0.97
C TYR A 119 -6.93 7.75 -1.47
N VAL A 120 -6.18 8.39 -2.35
CA VAL A 120 -6.50 9.68 -2.96
C VAL A 120 -6.85 9.46 -4.44
N PRO A 121 -8.13 9.60 -4.84
CA PRO A 121 -8.61 9.12 -6.14
C PRO A 121 -8.20 9.96 -7.35
N PHE A 122 -7.77 11.22 -7.16
CA PHE A 122 -7.48 12.12 -8.27
C PHE A 122 -5.99 12.21 -8.64
N LEU A 123 -5.11 11.63 -7.83
CA LEU A 123 -3.68 11.67 -8.11
C LEU A 123 -3.34 10.64 -9.20
N ASN A 124 -2.41 11.00 -10.08
CA ASN A 124 -1.95 10.20 -11.23
C ASN A 124 -3.04 9.65 -12.17
N GLY A 125 -4.28 10.16 -12.09
CA GLY A 125 -5.39 9.79 -12.96
C GLY A 125 -6.11 8.49 -12.59
N THR A 126 -5.48 7.57 -11.86
CA THR A 126 -6.06 6.31 -11.38
C THR A 126 -6.23 6.28 -9.86
N GLY A 127 -5.69 7.28 -9.16
CA GLY A 127 -5.60 7.32 -7.71
C GLY A 127 -4.32 6.67 -7.18
N GLU A 128 -3.95 7.06 -5.99
CA GLU A 128 -2.74 6.54 -5.32
C GLU A 128 -2.98 6.31 -3.84
N LEU A 129 -2.23 5.37 -3.27
CA LEU A 129 -2.18 5.10 -1.85
C LEU A 129 -1.02 5.83 -1.21
N TYR A 130 -1.31 6.44 -0.06
CA TYR A 130 -0.34 7.12 0.81
C TYR A 130 -0.38 6.50 2.19
N GLU A 131 0.78 6.33 2.80
CA GLU A 131 0.93 5.88 4.19
C GLU A 131 1.09 7.08 5.11
N ILE A 132 0.36 7.09 6.23
CA ILE A 132 0.48 8.11 7.26
C ILE A 132 1.79 7.89 8.01
N THR A 133 2.71 8.81 7.87
CA THR A 133 4.01 8.77 8.58
C THR A 133 3.95 9.51 9.92
N PHE A 134 3.13 10.55 10.01
CA PHE A 134 2.99 11.33 11.23
C PHE A 134 1.60 11.95 11.36
N THR A 135 1.04 11.90 12.57
CA THR A 135 -0.24 12.50 12.89
C THR A 135 -0.05 13.63 13.93
N GLU A 136 -0.15 14.88 13.47
CA GLU A 136 -0.10 16.03 14.36
C GLU A 136 -1.46 16.28 15.00
N GLN A 137 -1.47 16.30 16.33
CA GLN A 137 -2.69 16.52 17.13
C GLN A 137 -2.74 17.90 17.79
N ALA A 138 -1.60 18.58 17.84
CA ALA A 138 -1.46 19.84 18.57
C ALA A 138 -0.87 20.91 17.65
N LYS A 139 -1.73 21.78 17.15
CA LYS A 139 -1.30 22.96 16.40
C LYS A 139 -1.60 24.21 17.22
N ASP A 140 -0.62 25.10 17.32
CA ASP A 140 -0.76 26.35 18.05
C ASP A 140 -2.00 27.13 17.59
N PHE A 141 -2.70 27.74 18.55
CA PHE A 141 -3.93 28.52 18.37
C PHE A 141 -5.18 27.74 17.90
N HIS A 142 -5.09 26.47 17.53
CA HIS A 142 -6.22 25.63 17.15
C HIS A 142 -6.69 24.67 18.25
N MET A 143 -6.11 24.80 19.44
CA MET A 143 -6.43 23.97 20.60
C MET A 143 -7.20 24.76 21.66
N LEU A 144 -8.38 25.22 21.33
CA LEU A 144 -9.24 25.95 22.24
C LEU A 144 -10.34 25.04 22.84
N GLY A 145 -10.43 25.01 24.15
CA GLY A 145 -11.50 24.30 24.85
C GLY A 145 -11.21 22.86 25.26
N ARG A 146 -12.26 22.12 25.61
CA ARG A 146 -12.16 20.71 26.09
C ARG A 146 -12.12 19.69 24.98
N ARG A 147 -12.61 20.03 23.79
CA ARG A 147 -12.77 19.10 22.65
C ARG A 147 -11.56 19.10 21.72
N GLN A 148 -10.40 19.39 22.23
CA GLN A 148 -9.14 19.40 21.50
C GLN A 148 -8.70 18.00 21.10
N PRO A 149 -8.03 17.85 19.96
CA PRO A 149 -7.93 18.79 18.83
C PRO A 149 -9.23 18.87 18.04
N TYR A 150 -9.41 19.93 17.23
CA TYR A 150 -10.55 20.03 16.32
C TYR A 150 -10.34 19.32 14.99
N PHE A 151 -9.09 19.23 14.56
CA PHE A 151 -8.67 18.54 13.37
C PHE A 151 -7.35 17.80 13.60
N TYR A 152 -7.05 16.88 12.72
CA TYR A 152 -5.77 16.19 12.62
C TYR A 152 -5.05 16.69 11.38
N GLU A 153 -3.78 16.98 11.46
CA GLU A 153 -2.88 17.22 10.35
C GLU A 153 -2.06 15.95 10.13
N LEU A 154 -2.17 15.38 8.95
CA LEU A 154 -1.56 14.10 8.60
C LEU A 154 -0.47 14.34 7.58
N ARG A 155 0.73 13.90 7.90
CA ARG A 155 1.82 13.83 6.95
C ARG A 155 1.85 12.43 6.37
N MET A 156 1.82 12.35 5.05
CA MET A 156 1.74 11.09 4.32
C MET A 156 2.89 10.99 3.33
N GLU A 157 3.38 9.78 3.11
CA GLU A 157 4.33 9.45 2.06
C GLU A 157 3.69 8.46 1.10
N LYS A 158 4.10 8.47 -0.18
CA LYS A 158 3.61 7.52 -1.17
C LYS A 158 3.88 6.10 -0.68
N PHE A 159 2.81 5.28 -0.66
CA PHE A 159 2.90 3.91 -0.20
C PHE A 159 3.72 3.06 -1.17
N LYS A 160 4.65 2.30 -0.64
CA LYS A 160 5.45 1.34 -1.39
C LYS A 160 4.93 -0.06 -1.10
N TYR A 161 4.37 -0.69 -2.11
CA TYR A 161 3.84 -2.04 -1.99
C TYR A 161 4.94 -3.05 -1.71
N SER A 162 4.68 -3.96 -0.80
CA SER A 162 5.57 -5.06 -0.43
C SER A 162 4.77 -6.37 -0.36
N GLN A 163 4.46 -6.86 0.83
CA GLN A 163 3.73 -8.11 1.06
C GLN A 163 2.41 -7.89 1.82
N GLU A 164 1.94 -6.66 1.86
CA GLU A 164 0.70 -6.32 2.54
C GLU A 164 -0.51 -6.90 1.81
N VAL A 165 -1.51 -7.30 2.59
CA VAL A 165 -2.80 -7.74 2.05
C VAL A 165 -3.78 -6.58 2.11
N ILE A 166 -4.15 -6.05 0.96
CA ILE A 166 -5.15 -4.99 0.83
C ILE A 166 -6.37 -5.57 0.11
N ALA A 167 -7.46 -5.68 0.84
CA ALA A 167 -8.74 -6.17 0.34
C ALA A 167 -9.85 -5.31 0.93
N SER A 168 -9.90 -4.06 0.50
CA SER A 168 -10.77 -3.02 1.07
C SER A 168 -12.24 -3.21 0.76
N GLY A 169 -12.57 -4.01 -0.27
CA GLY A 169 -13.91 -4.18 -0.80
C GLY A 169 -14.39 -3.01 -1.66
N VAL A 170 -13.52 -2.04 -1.95
CA VAL A 170 -13.75 -0.93 -2.87
C VAL A 170 -12.97 -1.21 -4.15
N ALA A 171 -13.68 -1.42 -5.27
CA ALA A 171 -13.07 -1.84 -6.53
C ALA A 171 -11.94 -0.90 -7.00
N ASP A 172 -12.17 0.41 -6.90
CA ASP A 172 -11.19 1.42 -7.32
C ASP A 172 -9.86 1.32 -6.56
N ILE A 173 -9.89 0.93 -5.28
CA ILE A 173 -8.70 0.76 -4.45
C ILE A 173 -8.04 -0.58 -4.77
N ASP A 174 -8.85 -1.63 -4.80
CA ASP A 174 -8.36 -2.98 -4.99
C ASP A 174 -7.72 -3.14 -6.38
N ASP A 175 -8.27 -2.50 -7.42
CA ASP A 175 -7.71 -2.47 -8.77
C ASP A 175 -6.34 -1.78 -8.81
N VAL A 176 -6.19 -0.61 -8.16
CA VAL A 176 -4.88 0.10 -8.09
C VAL A 176 -3.85 -0.73 -7.34
N VAL A 177 -4.28 -1.41 -6.29
CA VAL A 177 -3.41 -2.34 -5.55
C VAL A 177 -2.97 -3.49 -6.44
N TYR A 178 -3.88 -4.09 -7.19
CA TYR A 178 -3.56 -5.19 -8.10
C TYR A 178 -2.61 -4.76 -9.22
N GLU A 179 -2.78 -3.58 -9.78
CA GLU A 179 -1.88 -3.06 -10.80
C GLU A 179 -0.47 -2.74 -10.26
N SER A 180 -0.38 -2.34 -8.99
CA SER A 180 0.87 -1.90 -8.36
C SER A 180 1.54 -2.97 -7.52
N ALA A 181 0.83 -4.04 -7.17
CA ALA A 181 1.36 -5.15 -6.39
C ALA A 181 2.35 -5.99 -7.21
N TYR A 182 3.27 -6.63 -6.50
CA TYR A 182 4.16 -7.61 -7.10
C TYR A 182 3.37 -8.75 -7.71
N GLN A 183 3.37 -8.86 -9.04
CA GLN A 183 2.72 -9.92 -9.78
C GLN A 183 3.75 -10.74 -10.57
N LEU A 184 3.65 -12.05 -10.49
CA LEU A 184 4.38 -12.95 -11.35
C LEU A 184 3.51 -13.38 -12.54
N HIS A 185 4.04 -13.24 -13.75
CA HIS A 185 3.39 -13.70 -14.96
C HIS A 185 3.89 -15.10 -15.34
N LEU A 186 3.03 -16.07 -15.20
CA LEU A 186 3.34 -17.47 -15.47
C LEU A 186 2.75 -17.88 -16.81
N ASN A 187 3.59 -18.36 -17.73
CA ASN A 187 3.16 -18.93 -19.00
C ASN A 187 2.88 -20.42 -18.84
N LEU A 188 1.60 -20.77 -18.99
CA LEU A 188 1.15 -22.15 -18.85
C LEU A 188 1.06 -22.84 -20.22
N GLY A 189 1.21 -24.15 -20.20
CA GLY A 189 0.93 -24.98 -21.36
C GLY A 189 -0.56 -25.16 -21.58
N HIS A 190 -0.94 -26.35 -22.08
CA HIS A 190 -2.34 -26.66 -22.25
C HIS A 190 -3.03 -26.69 -20.88
N VAL A 191 -3.89 -25.71 -20.63
CA VAL A 191 -4.67 -25.61 -19.39
C VAL A 191 -6.00 -26.30 -19.55
N THR A 192 -6.34 -27.12 -18.56
CA THR A 192 -7.65 -27.77 -18.45
C THR A 192 -8.44 -27.06 -17.34
N GLY A 193 -9.58 -26.47 -17.70
CA GLY A 193 -10.40 -25.65 -16.78
C GLY A 193 -10.10 -24.14 -16.90
N LEU A 194 -10.70 -23.37 -16.04
CA LEU A 194 -10.51 -21.92 -15.94
C LEU A 194 -10.16 -21.59 -14.50
N TYR A 195 -9.09 -20.83 -14.32
CA TYR A 195 -8.75 -20.31 -13.00
C TYR A 195 -9.72 -19.21 -12.59
N ALA A 196 -10.12 -19.21 -11.33
CA ALA A 196 -10.96 -18.16 -10.76
C ALA A 196 -10.08 -17.04 -10.19
N ILE A 197 -10.53 -15.79 -10.32
CA ILE A 197 -9.84 -14.64 -9.72
C ILE A 197 -9.91 -14.78 -8.19
N ASN A 198 -8.84 -14.41 -7.51
CA ASN A 198 -8.65 -14.53 -6.07
C ASN A 198 -8.63 -15.96 -5.51
N GLU A 199 -8.52 -17.00 -6.36
CA GLU A 199 -8.27 -18.34 -5.86
C GLU A 199 -6.80 -18.58 -5.56
N ILE A 200 -6.53 -19.51 -4.65
CA ILE A 200 -5.17 -19.97 -4.38
C ILE A 200 -4.77 -20.98 -5.44
N VAL A 201 -3.62 -20.76 -6.06
CA VAL A 201 -2.97 -21.72 -6.92
C VAL A 201 -1.72 -22.26 -6.26
N PHE A 202 -1.41 -23.52 -6.53
CA PHE A 202 -0.27 -24.19 -5.92
C PHE A 202 0.41 -25.17 -6.86
N GLN A 203 1.68 -25.43 -6.58
CA GLN A 203 2.40 -26.59 -7.14
C GLN A 203 2.66 -27.60 -6.02
N SER A 204 2.48 -28.86 -6.33
CA SER A 204 2.73 -29.96 -5.40
C SER A 204 3.16 -31.22 -6.19
N PRO A 205 4.08 -32.03 -5.64
CA PRO A 205 4.46 -33.30 -6.27
C PRO A 205 3.30 -34.30 -6.38
N ASP A 206 2.38 -34.25 -5.46
CA ASP A 206 1.26 -35.23 -5.34
C ASP A 206 -0.07 -34.60 -5.74
N SER A 207 -0.08 -33.40 -6.30
CA SER A 207 -1.30 -32.65 -6.64
C SER A 207 -2.22 -32.36 -5.45
N THR A 208 -1.70 -32.40 -4.22
CA THR A 208 -2.45 -32.19 -2.99
C THR A 208 -2.04 -30.85 -2.37
N TYR A 209 -3.02 -30.03 -1.99
CA TYR A 209 -2.76 -28.71 -1.37
C TYR A 209 -1.94 -28.80 -0.07
N ALA A 210 -2.13 -29.86 0.72
CA ALA A 210 -1.40 -30.04 1.97
C ALA A 210 0.12 -30.18 1.82
N ASN A 211 0.58 -30.63 0.65
CA ASN A 211 2.00 -30.81 0.32
C ASN A 211 2.48 -29.78 -0.72
N ALA A 212 1.85 -28.60 -0.75
CA ALA A 212 2.22 -27.54 -1.66
C ALA A 212 3.65 -27.04 -1.39
N THR A 213 4.45 -27.00 -2.46
CA THR A 213 5.81 -26.45 -2.42
C THR A 213 5.86 -24.97 -2.74
N SER A 214 4.92 -24.50 -3.54
CA SER A 214 4.74 -23.10 -3.88
C SER A 214 3.25 -22.75 -3.92
N LEU A 215 2.94 -21.52 -3.53
CA LEU A 215 1.60 -20.97 -3.40
C LEU A 215 1.55 -19.59 -4.06
N GLY A 216 0.39 -19.22 -4.57
CA GLY A 216 0.12 -17.88 -5.06
C GLY A 216 -1.39 -17.63 -5.14
N THR A 217 -1.79 -16.38 -5.24
CA THR A 217 -3.18 -15.98 -5.43
C THR A 217 -3.38 -15.48 -6.85
N VAL A 218 -4.38 -15.99 -7.55
CA VAL A 218 -4.68 -15.58 -8.94
C VAL A 218 -5.22 -14.15 -8.95
N GLN A 219 -4.54 -13.30 -9.70
CA GLN A 219 -4.98 -11.94 -9.96
C GLN A 219 -5.72 -11.85 -11.30
N THR A 220 -5.09 -12.33 -12.33
CA THR A 220 -5.70 -12.37 -13.67
C THR A 220 -5.40 -13.69 -14.36
N TRP A 221 -6.36 -14.17 -15.14
CA TRP A 221 -6.20 -15.30 -16.03
C TRP A 221 -6.60 -14.92 -17.45
N ILE A 222 -5.69 -15.04 -18.39
CA ILE A 222 -5.92 -14.74 -19.81
C ILE A 222 -5.85 -16.05 -20.60
N PRO A 223 -7.01 -16.69 -20.87
CA PRO A 223 -7.05 -17.97 -21.55
C PRO A 223 -6.48 -17.94 -22.99
N SER A 224 -6.56 -16.80 -23.66
CA SER A 224 -6.08 -16.64 -25.05
C SER A 224 -4.57 -16.77 -25.20
N SER A 225 -3.83 -16.35 -24.18
CA SER A 225 -2.35 -16.43 -24.12
C SER A 225 -1.84 -17.48 -23.14
N ASN A 226 -2.73 -18.17 -22.42
CA ASN A 226 -2.39 -19.06 -21.30
C ASN A 226 -1.48 -18.39 -20.25
N THR A 227 -1.69 -17.09 -20.03
CA THR A 227 -0.93 -16.33 -19.04
C THR A 227 -1.71 -16.21 -17.75
N LEU A 228 -1.11 -16.66 -16.67
CA LEU A 228 -1.63 -16.57 -15.32
C LEU A 228 -0.80 -15.56 -14.52
N SER A 229 -1.43 -14.48 -14.07
CA SER A 229 -0.78 -13.53 -13.17
C SER A 229 -1.15 -13.86 -11.73
N ILE A 230 -0.15 -14.02 -10.90
CA ILE A 230 -0.31 -14.36 -9.48
C ILE A 230 0.38 -13.35 -8.58
N SER A 231 -0.18 -13.15 -7.40
CA SER A 231 0.40 -12.35 -6.31
C SER A 231 0.55 -13.19 -5.05
N ASN A 232 1.04 -12.61 -3.96
CA ASN A 232 1.23 -13.28 -2.66
C ASN A 232 1.98 -14.60 -2.79
N VAL A 233 3.07 -14.57 -3.53
CA VAL A 233 3.86 -15.76 -3.85
C VAL A 233 4.64 -16.24 -2.63
N ALA A 234 4.45 -17.50 -2.28
CA ALA A 234 5.23 -18.20 -1.27
C ALA A 234 5.86 -19.45 -1.88
N GLY A 235 7.14 -19.64 -1.66
CA GLY A 235 7.92 -20.72 -2.28
C GLY A 235 8.38 -20.38 -3.70
N GLU A 236 8.98 -21.35 -4.37
CA GLU A 236 9.54 -21.21 -5.72
C GLU A 236 8.74 -22.06 -6.70
N PHE A 237 8.29 -21.44 -7.82
CA PHE A 237 7.60 -22.13 -8.89
C PHE A 237 8.61 -22.83 -9.81
N ILE A 238 8.41 -24.13 -10.02
CA ILE A 238 9.32 -24.97 -10.78
C ILE A 238 8.76 -25.21 -12.18
N ASN A 239 9.57 -24.93 -13.19
CA ASN A 239 9.22 -25.17 -14.60
C ASN A 239 8.95 -26.66 -14.85
N GLY A 240 7.92 -26.94 -15.64
CA GLY A 240 7.49 -28.29 -15.99
C GLY A 240 6.52 -28.95 -14.99
N GLN A 241 6.34 -28.38 -13.80
CA GLN A 241 5.31 -28.83 -12.85
C GLN A 241 3.96 -28.16 -13.15
N SER A 242 2.87 -28.86 -12.85
CA SER A 242 1.53 -28.32 -13.03
C SER A 242 1.14 -27.38 -11.91
N ILE A 243 0.53 -26.26 -12.26
CA ILE A 243 -0.11 -25.32 -11.35
C ILE A 243 -1.57 -25.71 -11.24
N ILE A 244 -2.06 -25.86 -10.01
CA ILE A 244 -3.41 -26.36 -9.72
C ILE A 244 -4.17 -25.29 -8.95
N GLY A 245 -5.38 -24.95 -9.41
CA GLY A 245 -6.31 -24.07 -8.71
C GLY A 245 -7.02 -24.84 -7.59
N GLN A 246 -6.99 -24.31 -6.38
CA GLN A 246 -7.57 -24.97 -5.21
C GLN A 246 -9.09 -25.08 -5.30
N THR A 247 -9.75 -24.06 -5.82
CA THR A 247 -11.23 -23.99 -5.87
C THR A 247 -11.77 -24.44 -7.21
N SER A 248 -11.15 -24.01 -8.29
CA SER A 248 -11.58 -24.32 -9.68
C SER A 248 -11.19 -25.73 -10.11
N GLY A 249 -10.14 -26.30 -9.53
CA GLY A 249 -9.55 -27.53 -10.00
C GLY A 249 -8.91 -27.40 -11.39
N ALA A 250 -8.74 -26.19 -11.90
CA ALA A 250 -8.03 -25.95 -13.15
C ALA A 250 -6.55 -26.34 -12.99
N TYR A 251 -5.96 -26.90 -14.01
CA TYR A 251 -4.55 -27.26 -13.98
C TYR A 251 -3.88 -27.08 -15.33
N GLY A 252 -2.61 -26.69 -15.30
CA GLY A 252 -1.78 -26.56 -16.48
C GLY A 252 -0.29 -26.60 -16.13
N PRO A 253 0.56 -27.21 -16.98
CA PRO A 253 1.99 -27.25 -16.72
C PRO A 253 2.60 -25.86 -16.93
N LEU A 254 3.47 -25.45 -16.02
CA LEU A 254 4.30 -24.26 -16.21
C LEU A 254 5.36 -24.52 -17.28
N ILE A 255 5.31 -23.78 -18.39
CA ILE A 255 6.24 -23.99 -19.49
C ILE A 255 7.58 -23.35 -19.19
N GLU A 256 7.53 -22.05 -18.95
CA GLU A 256 8.73 -21.25 -18.68
C GLU A 256 8.35 -20.11 -17.75
N PHE A 257 9.14 -19.95 -16.73
CA PHE A 257 9.08 -18.84 -15.83
C PHE A 257 10.51 -18.37 -15.53
N ASP A 258 10.79 -17.14 -15.89
CA ASP A 258 12.04 -16.47 -15.54
C ASP A 258 11.68 -15.12 -14.92
N PRO A 259 11.82 -14.97 -13.60
CA PRO A 259 11.44 -13.73 -12.92
C PRO A 259 12.22 -12.52 -13.43
N LEU A 260 13.43 -12.72 -13.99
CA LEU A 260 14.25 -11.64 -14.53
C LEU A 260 13.80 -11.19 -15.93
N LYS A 261 13.02 -12.01 -16.62
CA LYS A 261 12.49 -11.70 -17.97
C LYS A 261 11.03 -11.25 -17.96
N ASP A 262 10.40 -11.23 -16.80
CA ASP A 262 9.01 -10.80 -16.69
C ASP A 262 8.89 -9.32 -17.07
N PRO A 263 8.03 -8.95 -18.05
CA PRO A 263 7.85 -7.57 -18.49
C PRO A 263 7.30 -6.64 -17.39
N ALA A 264 6.68 -7.18 -16.34
CA ALA A 264 6.29 -6.42 -15.14
C ALA A 264 7.50 -5.88 -14.38
N TYR A 265 8.69 -6.47 -14.57
CA TYR A 265 9.95 -6.08 -13.93
C TYR A 265 10.94 -5.46 -14.91
N ARG A 266 10.51 -4.46 -15.63
CA ARG A 266 11.34 -3.71 -16.57
C ARG A 266 12.63 -3.19 -15.95
N GLU A 267 12.61 -2.83 -14.69
CA GLU A 267 13.79 -2.40 -13.92
C GLU A 267 14.80 -3.52 -13.71
N GLN A 268 14.34 -4.76 -13.57
CA GLN A 268 15.22 -5.94 -13.48
C GLN A 268 15.84 -6.27 -14.83
N TYR A 269 15.13 -6.03 -15.92
CA TYR A 269 15.66 -6.15 -17.27
C TYR A 269 16.83 -5.19 -17.51
N ASP A 270 16.71 -3.97 -17.05
CA ASP A 270 17.78 -2.98 -17.15
C ASP A 270 19.00 -3.39 -16.30
N ASN A 271 18.77 -4.00 -15.14
CA ASN A 271 19.84 -4.56 -14.30
C ASN A 271 20.54 -5.75 -14.96
N GLU A 272 19.81 -6.64 -15.65
CA GLU A 272 20.41 -7.74 -16.40
C GLU A 272 21.26 -7.21 -17.58
N TYR A 273 20.78 -6.21 -18.28
CA TYR A 273 21.54 -5.54 -19.34
C TYR A 273 22.83 -4.93 -18.83
N ILE A 274 22.77 -4.25 -17.69
CA ILE A 274 23.95 -3.66 -17.03
C ILE A 274 24.89 -4.75 -16.56
N ALA A 275 24.38 -5.84 -15.95
CA ALA A 275 25.19 -6.97 -15.53
C ALA A 275 25.91 -7.65 -16.70
N ASN A 276 25.20 -7.91 -17.80
CA ASN A 276 25.77 -8.49 -19.02
C ASN A 276 26.82 -7.56 -19.65
N SER A 277 26.56 -6.25 -19.64
CA SER A 277 27.53 -5.27 -20.13
C SER A 277 28.76 -5.20 -19.24
N ALA A 278 28.57 -5.27 -17.93
CA ALA A 278 29.67 -5.29 -16.96
C ALA A 278 30.51 -6.58 -17.07
N MET A 279 29.90 -7.73 -17.31
CA MET A 279 30.59 -9.01 -17.52
C MET A 279 31.51 -9.00 -18.76
N SER A 280 31.23 -8.15 -19.75
CA SER A 280 32.10 -7.97 -20.91
C SER A 280 33.38 -7.20 -20.60
N VAL A 281 33.39 -6.45 -19.50
CA VAL A 281 34.51 -5.58 -19.09
C VAL A 281 35.22 -6.13 -17.84
N ILE A 282 34.46 -6.69 -16.91
CA ILE A 282 34.94 -7.17 -15.62
C ILE A 282 34.55 -8.64 -15.48
N ASP A 283 35.51 -9.51 -15.29
CA ASP A 283 35.28 -10.91 -14.94
C ASP A 283 35.01 -11.03 -13.44
N PHE A 284 33.76 -11.33 -13.09
CA PHE A 284 33.36 -11.56 -11.70
C PHE A 284 33.62 -12.98 -11.20
N SER A 285 34.29 -13.82 -11.98
CA SER A 285 34.72 -15.14 -11.50
C SER A 285 35.71 -14.99 -10.37
N GLU A 286 35.67 -15.87 -9.36
CA GLU A 286 36.62 -15.86 -8.22
C GLU A 286 38.07 -16.12 -8.68
N THR A 287 38.25 -16.74 -9.84
CA THR A 287 39.54 -17.08 -10.40
C THR A 287 40.26 -15.91 -11.07
N ASN A 288 39.53 -14.97 -11.62
CA ASN A 288 40.12 -13.80 -12.29
C ASN A 288 39.14 -12.62 -12.37
N PRO A 289 38.87 -11.90 -11.26
CA PRO A 289 37.84 -10.88 -11.19
C PRO A 289 38.12 -9.65 -12.05
N PHE A 290 39.32 -9.46 -12.58
CA PHE A 290 39.70 -8.30 -13.40
C PHE A 290 39.98 -8.63 -14.86
N GLY A 291 39.76 -9.87 -15.28
CA GLY A 291 40.07 -10.34 -16.61
C GLY A 291 41.58 -10.45 -16.91
N ASN A 292 41.90 -10.98 -18.07
CA ASN A 292 43.27 -10.95 -18.57
C ASN A 292 43.51 -9.61 -19.27
N ILE A 293 44.40 -8.82 -18.71
CA ILE A 293 44.89 -7.56 -19.28
C ILE A 293 45.78 -7.86 -20.49
#